data_6d5426d2320bc3b868a66dec9b05f5cf
#
_entry.id   6d5426d2320bc3b868a66dec9b05f5cf
#
_cell.length_a   1.000
_cell.length_b   1.000
_cell.length_c   1.000
_cell.angle_alpha   90.00
_cell.angle_beta   90.00
_cell.angle_gamma   90.00
#
_symmetry.space_group_name_H-M   'P 1'
#
loop_
_entity.id
_entity.type
_entity.pdbx_description
1 polymer ?
#
loop_
_entity_poly.entity_id
_entity_poly.type
_entity_poly.pdbx_seq_one_letter_code
_entity_poly.pdbx_strand_id
1 'polypeptide(L)'
;LTYGCPFKIGVRFTRDGVAEVLEEEIYIGEIPMLIGGGEFIINGSERCIVNQLHRSPGVDFSIQEDIGDRQLHKARIIPERGSWIEIEVTKKDVLAMKIDQSAKIAATTFLRALDEEFSSTEKILNFFYDVKEISVNKLKPEYYSAEHIFDAETGEELCKVGSQIGDAYDVILASPIKKIAVIVDPADPLILNTLAIEKLDFLADATEHEAALLKIYVRLRPGNPPQVDKARQLFADKFFDDNRYRLGKVGRFRINRKFDMEVPEDIMHLRADDFLAVIGYMLNLRARSESAHIDDIDHLGNRRLRTLDELAVEEMRKGFLKLRRTVQERMSVKDPDELSKVADLVNSKAVSSAIDFFFGRSELSQVVDQTNPLSMLVHERRLSALGPGGLNRKRAGFEVRDVHISHY
;
A
#
# COMPACT_ATOMS: atom_id res chain seq x y z
N LEU A 1 -39.57 7.56 8.88
CA LEU A 1 -39.70 6.11 8.86
C LEU A 1 -38.68 5.52 7.93
N THR A 2 -37.94 4.51 8.40
CA THR A 2 -37.00 3.73 7.62
C THR A 2 -37.56 2.31 7.50
N TYR A 3 -37.52 1.73 6.31
CA TYR A 3 -37.91 0.35 6.10
C TYR A 3 -36.69 -0.55 6.32
N GLY A 4 -36.64 -1.28 7.44
CA GLY A 4 -35.49 -2.05 7.82
C GLY A 4 -35.81 -3.20 8.75
N CYS A 5 -34.79 -4.04 8.98
CA CYS A 5 -34.82 -5.13 9.95
C CYS A 5 -34.00 -4.80 11.19
N PRO A 6 -34.45 -5.21 12.40
CA PRO A 6 -33.65 -5.05 13.60
C PRO A 6 -32.37 -5.89 13.52
N PHE A 7 -31.24 -5.24 13.80
CA PHE A 7 -29.94 -5.87 13.85
C PHE A 7 -29.49 -6.04 15.29
N LYS A 8 -29.28 -7.28 15.69
CA LYS A 8 -28.83 -7.65 17.03
C LYS A 8 -27.57 -8.49 16.94
N ILE A 9 -26.72 -8.38 17.94
CA ILE A 9 -25.53 -9.22 18.10
C ILE A 9 -25.61 -9.99 19.43
N GLY A 10 -25.29 -11.28 19.40
CA GLY A 10 -25.02 -12.07 20.58
C GLY A 10 -23.61 -11.83 21.08
N VAL A 11 -23.44 -11.39 22.30
CA VAL A 11 -22.15 -11.14 22.92
C VAL A 11 -21.95 -12.06 24.11
N ARG A 12 -20.79 -12.71 24.14
CA ARG A 12 -20.37 -13.57 25.25
C ARG A 12 -19.18 -12.91 25.95
N PHE A 13 -19.30 -12.75 27.26
CA PHE A 13 -18.23 -12.25 28.11
C PHE A 13 -17.74 -13.35 29.04
N THR A 14 -16.47 -13.69 28.96
CA THR A 14 -15.79 -14.69 29.79
C THR A 14 -14.72 -14.00 30.63
N ARG A 15 -14.54 -14.46 31.86
CA ARG A 15 -13.50 -14.02 32.80
C ARG A 15 -12.53 -15.15 33.08
N ASP A 16 -11.24 -14.85 33.12
CA ASP A 16 -10.25 -15.84 33.51
C ASP A 16 -10.44 -16.23 34.99
N GLY A 17 -10.58 -17.53 35.25
CA GLY A 17 -10.78 -18.09 36.60
C GLY A 17 -12.20 -18.07 37.12
N VAL A 18 -13.19 -17.59 36.39
CA VAL A 18 -14.61 -17.59 36.74
C VAL A 18 -15.38 -18.47 35.76
N ALA A 19 -16.12 -19.46 36.29
CA ALA A 19 -16.91 -20.36 35.45
C ALA A 19 -18.18 -19.72 34.87
N GLU A 20 -18.56 -18.55 35.39
CA GLU A 20 -19.76 -17.84 34.94
C GLU A 20 -19.50 -17.10 33.61
N VAL A 21 -20.33 -17.43 32.62
CA VAL A 21 -20.30 -16.80 31.29
C VAL A 21 -21.53 -15.91 31.15
N LEU A 22 -21.34 -14.62 30.93
CA LEU A 22 -22.44 -13.69 30.66
C LEU A 22 -22.72 -13.66 29.17
N GLU A 23 -23.95 -14.02 28.78
CA GLU A 23 -24.40 -13.94 27.39
C GLU A 23 -25.59 -13.00 27.30
N GLU A 24 -25.48 -12.01 26.40
CA GLU A 24 -26.55 -11.04 26.14
C GLU A 24 -26.74 -10.82 24.66
N GLU A 25 -27.99 -10.67 24.24
CA GLU A 25 -28.35 -10.20 22.90
C GLU A 25 -28.51 -8.67 22.91
N ILE A 26 -27.65 -7.98 22.19
CA ILE A 26 -27.63 -6.51 22.20
C ILE A 26 -28.16 -5.98 20.86
N TYR A 27 -29.17 -5.13 20.97
CA TYR A 27 -29.70 -4.40 19.81
C TYR A 27 -28.72 -3.33 19.36
N ILE A 28 -28.29 -3.38 18.09
CA ILE A 28 -27.34 -2.44 17.49
C ILE A 28 -28.05 -1.33 16.74
N GLY A 29 -29.13 -1.63 16.04
CA GLY A 29 -29.86 -0.70 15.21
C GLY A 29 -30.71 -1.41 14.17
N GLU A 30 -31.05 -0.70 13.11
CA GLU A 30 -31.78 -1.25 11.97
C GLU A 30 -30.89 -1.29 10.73
N ILE A 31 -30.99 -2.38 9.97
CA ILE A 31 -30.39 -2.46 8.63
C ILE A 31 -31.50 -2.20 7.62
N PRO A 32 -31.38 -1.16 6.78
CA PRO A 32 -32.33 -0.91 5.73
C PRO A 32 -32.47 -2.10 4.78
N MET A 33 -33.69 -2.41 4.39
CA MET A 33 -34.00 -3.49 3.47
C MET A 33 -34.19 -2.95 2.06
N LEU A 34 -33.65 -3.70 1.10
CA LEU A 34 -33.83 -3.43 -0.32
C LEU A 34 -35.29 -3.74 -0.74
N ILE A 35 -35.91 -2.82 -1.43
CA ILE A 35 -37.21 -2.99 -2.05
C ILE A 35 -37.03 -3.44 -3.51
N GLY A 36 -38.04 -4.03 -4.10
CA GLY A 36 -37.98 -4.80 -5.33
C GLY A 36 -37.38 -4.14 -6.58
N GLY A 37 -37.22 -2.82 -6.62
CA GLY A 37 -36.58 -2.10 -7.73
C GLY A 37 -35.10 -1.87 -7.55
N GLY A 38 -34.61 -1.82 -6.32
CA GLY A 38 -33.23 -1.43 -5.99
C GLY A 38 -33.15 -0.21 -5.08
N GLU A 39 -34.30 0.28 -4.63
CA GLU A 39 -34.46 1.41 -3.74
C GLU A 39 -34.53 0.99 -2.26
N PHE A 40 -34.20 1.95 -1.39
CA PHE A 40 -34.34 1.89 0.06
C PHE A 40 -35.23 3.05 0.53
N ILE A 41 -36.04 2.81 1.56
CA ILE A 41 -36.75 3.89 2.25
C ILE A 41 -35.97 4.29 3.49
N ILE A 42 -35.37 5.47 3.44
CA ILE A 42 -34.55 6.04 4.54
C ILE A 42 -35.15 7.37 4.95
N ASN A 43 -35.59 7.46 6.22
CA ASN A 43 -36.21 8.65 6.77
C ASN A 43 -37.38 9.20 5.94
N GLY A 44 -38.14 8.32 5.31
CA GLY A 44 -39.31 8.66 4.48
C GLY A 44 -38.99 9.03 3.03
N SER A 45 -37.73 9.01 2.61
CA SER A 45 -37.33 9.23 1.21
C SER A 45 -36.85 7.94 0.55
N GLU A 46 -37.18 7.76 -0.71
CA GLU A 46 -36.68 6.68 -1.53
C GLU A 46 -35.28 7.01 -1.98
N ARG A 47 -34.31 6.14 -1.66
CA ARG A 47 -32.91 6.32 -2.00
C ARG A 47 -32.37 5.08 -2.69
N CYS A 48 -31.43 5.29 -3.61
CA CYS A 48 -30.64 4.20 -4.18
C CYS A 48 -29.17 4.39 -3.83
N ILE A 49 -28.46 3.28 -3.69
CA ILE A 49 -27.00 3.27 -3.51
C ILE A 49 -26.40 3.01 -4.88
N VAL A 50 -25.72 4.03 -5.39
CA VAL A 50 -25.05 3.94 -6.71
C VAL A 50 -23.79 3.08 -6.58
N ASN A 51 -23.61 2.14 -7.49
CA ASN A 51 -22.42 1.29 -7.53
C ASN A 51 -21.19 2.14 -7.87
N GLN A 52 -20.07 1.80 -7.26
CA GLN A 52 -18.82 2.52 -7.44
C GLN A 52 -17.90 1.79 -8.43
N LEU A 53 -17.37 2.52 -9.38
CA LEU A 53 -16.33 2.07 -10.28
C LEU A 53 -14.99 2.63 -9.77
N HIS A 54 -14.07 1.75 -9.38
CA HIS A 54 -12.78 2.13 -8.85
C HIS A 54 -11.65 1.37 -9.55
N ARG A 55 -10.40 1.81 -9.36
CA ARG A 55 -9.26 1.05 -9.86
C ARG A 55 -9.19 -0.30 -9.17
N SER A 56 -9.02 -1.36 -9.96
CA SER A 56 -8.88 -2.70 -9.42
C SER A 56 -7.62 -2.82 -8.58
N PRO A 57 -7.67 -3.52 -7.42
CA PRO A 57 -6.47 -3.84 -6.68
C PRO A 57 -5.45 -4.59 -7.53
N GLY A 58 -4.17 -4.33 -7.29
CA GLY A 58 -3.07 -4.93 -8.05
C GLY A 58 -1.97 -3.93 -8.34
N VAL A 59 -1.28 -4.09 -9.45
CA VAL A 59 -0.20 -3.18 -9.88
C VAL A 59 -0.50 -2.64 -11.26
N ASP A 60 -0.42 -1.33 -11.41
CA ASP A 60 -0.59 -0.62 -12.68
C ASP A 60 0.69 0.13 -13.05
N PHE A 61 1.08 0.07 -14.32
CA PHE A 61 2.23 0.77 -14.86
C PHE A 61 1.78 1.86 -15.84
N SER A 62 2.38 3.02 -15.71
CA SER A 62 2.10 4.18 -16.57
C SER A 62 3.38 4.91 -16.92
N ILE A 63 3.34 5.68 -18.00
CA ILE A 63 4.39 6.62 -18.37
C ILE A 63 3.85 8.02 -18.19
N GLN A 64 4.63 8.88 -17.59
CA GLN A 64 4.38 10.31 -17.55
C GLN A 64 5.35 10.98 -18.51
N GLU A 65 4.83 11.66 -19.50
CA GLU A 65 5.65 12.49 -20.40
C GLU A 65 6.12 13.72 -19.64
N ASP A 66 7.42 14.01 -19.73
CA ASP A 66 8.01 15.22 -19.17
C ASP A 66 8.21 16.29 -20.27
N ILE A 67 8.36 17.53 -19.84
CA ILE A 67 8.77 18.64 -20.72
C ILE A 67 10.19 18.33 -21.21
N GLY A 68 10.33 17.80 -22.41
CA GLY A 68 11.61 17.41 -22.99
C GLY A 68 11.67 15.97 -23.52
N ASP A 69 10.51 15.36 -23.79
CA ASP A 69 10.36 14.05 -24.45
C ASP A 69 10.97 12.85 -23.69
N ARG A 70 11.23 13.02 -22.38
CA ARG A 70 11.66 11.91 -21.52
C ARG A 70 10.47 11.14 -20.98
N GLN A 71 10.48 9.84 -21.16
CA GLN A 71 9.47 8.94 -20.62
C GLN A 71 9.82 8.60 -19.16
N LEU A 72 9.05 9.14 -18.21
CA LEU A 72 9.19 8.81 -16.79
C LEU A 72 8.21 7.68 -16.43
N HIS A 73 8.76 6.52 -16.15
CA HIS A 73 7.99 5.33 -15.79
C HIS A 73 7.48 5.44 -14.36
N LYS A 74 6.24 5.03 -14.14
CA LYS A 74 5.59 5.02 -12.85
C LYS A 74 4.84 3.71 -12.65
N ALA A 75 4.97 3.11 -11.46
CA ALA A 75 4.19 1.98 -11.01
C ALA A 75 3.34 2.38 -9.81
N ARG A 76 2.14 1.81 -9.68
CA ARG A 76 1.27 1.98 -8.53
C ARG A 76 0.82 0.63 -8.02
N ILE A 77 1.10 0.35 -6.75
CA ILE A 77 0.55 -0.80 -6.05
C ILE A 77 -0.71 -0.32 -5.35
N ILE A 78 -1.84 -0.86 -5.76
CA ILE A 78 -3.18 -0.49 -5.28
C ILE A 78 -3.72 -1.66 -4.46
N PRO A 79 -3.84 -1.53 -3.12
CA PRO A 79 -4.47 -2.55 -2.31
C PRO A 79 -6.00 -2.45 -2.40
N GLU A 80 -6.71 -3.52 -2.04
CA GLU A 80 -8.14 -3.49 -1.79
C GLU A 80 -8.47 -2.57 -0.61
N ARG A 81 -7.60 -2.61 0.42
CA ARG A 81 -7.64 -1.73 1.59
C ARG A 81 -6.21 -1.40 2.01
N GLY A 82 -5.98 -0.13 2.32
CA GLY A 82 -4.70 0.35 2.80
C GLY A 82 -4.12 1.47 1.97
N SER A 83 -2.86 1.76 2.23
CA SER A 83 -2.12 2.84 1.59
C SER A 83 -1.68 2.48 0.18
N TRP A 84 -1.87 3.40 -0.74
CA TRP A 84 -1.30 3.27 -2.08
C TRP A 84 0.20 3.48 -2.05
N ILE A 85 0.92 2.64 -2.78
CA ILE A 85 2.36 2.76 -2.97
C ILE A 85 2.60 3.17 -4.42
N GLU A 86 3.20 4.34 -4.60
CA GLU A 86 3.58 4.83 -5.93
C GLU A 86 5.09 4.81 -6.05
N ILE A 87 5.60 4.15 -7.08
CA ILE A 87 7.02 4.08 -7.42
C ILE A 87 7.20 4.84 -8.71
N GLU A 88 8.10 5.82 -8.75
CA GLU A 88 8.31 6.66 -9.92
C GLU A 88 9.81 6.85 -10.21
N VAL A 89 10.16 6.84 -11.47
CA VAL A 89 11.48 7.24 -11.92
C VAL A 89 11.52 8.78 -11.98
N THR A 90 12.48 9.38 -11.28
CA THR A 90 12.64 10.82 -11.27
C THR A 90 13.49 11.32 -12.45
N LYS A 91 13.49 12.63 -12.71
CA LYS A 91 14.33 13.28 -13.73
C LYS A 91 15.84 13.05 -13.56
N LYS A 92 16.27 12.68 -12.35
CA LYS A 92 17.66 12.36 -12.01
C LYS A 92 18.00 10.88 -12.17
N ASP A 93 17.14 10.10 -12.81
CA ASP A 93 17.28 8.65 -12.93
C ASP A 93 17.44 7.95 -11.57
N VAL A 94 16.54 8.28 -10.64
CA VAL A 94 16.47 7.69 -9.30
C VAL A 94 15.09 7.13 -9.09
N LEU A 95 14.99 5.95 -8.51
CA LEU A 95 13.74 5.30 -8.17
C LEU A 95 13.23 5.83 -6.83
N ALA A 96 12.25 6.71 -6.90
CA ALA A 96 11.58 7.28 -5.74
C ALA A 96 10.24 6.61 -5.49
N MET A 97 9.86 6.54 -4.23
CA MET A 97 8.60 5.97 -3.79
C MET A 97 7.84 6.95 -2.90
N LYS A 98 6.52 6.88 -2.97
CA LYS A 98 5.58 7.57 -2.08
C LYS A 98 4.61 6.58 -1.47
N ILE A 99 4.31 6.76 -0.20
CA ILE A 99 3.25 6.02 0.51
C ILE A 99 2.08 7.00 0.68
N ASP A 100 0.94 6.70 0.06
CA ASP A 100 -0.17 7.65 -0.09
C ASP A 100 0.30 8.96 -0.76
N GLN A 101 0.19 10.08 -0.09
CA GLN A 101 0.65 11.39 -0.55
C GLN A 101 1.85 11.91 0.28
N SER A 102 2.59 11.00 0.92
CA SER A 102 3.78 11.36 1.71
C SER A 102 4.92 11.90 0.85
N ALA A 103 5.93 12.48 1.51
CA ALA A 103 7.15 12.89 0.83
C ALA A 103 7.90 11.69 0.24
N LYS A 104 8.60 11.92 -0.88
CA LYS A 104 9.38 10.88 -1.59
C LYS A 104 10.49 10.31 -0.71
N ILE A 105 10.65 9.00 -0.79
CA ILE A 105 11.77 8.24 -0.24
C ILE A 105 12.40 7.40 -1.36
N ALA A 106 13.61 6.90 -1.17
CA ALA A 106 14.19 5.95 -2.11
C ALA A 106 13.40 4.62 -2.05
N ALA A 107 13.16 3.99 -3.19
CA ALA A 107 12.44 2.71 -3.22
C ALA A 107 13.23 1.59 -2.53
N THR A 108 14.57 1.65 -2.59
CA THR A 108 15.47 0.73 -1.88
C THR A 108 15.29 0.78 -0.36
N THR A 109 15.05 1.97 0.21
CA THR A 109 14.74 2.12 1.65
C THR A 109 13.49 1.33 2.06
N PHE A 110 12.45 1.31 1.23
CA PHE A 110 11.26 0.52 1.51
C PHE A 110 11.51 -0.98 1.40
N LEU A 111 12.27 -1.40 0.40
CA LEU A 111 12.66 -2.80 0.22
C LEU A 111 13.42 -3.32 1.44
N ARG A 112 14.40 -2.55 1.96
CA ARG A 112 15.14 -2.88 3.19
C ARG A 112 14.23 -2.99 4.42
N ALA A 113 13.21 -2.14 4.52
CA ALA A 113 12.25 -2.16 5.62
C ALA A 113 11.22 -3.29 5.50
N LEU A 114 10.97 -3.79 4.29
CA LEU A 114 9.97 -4.82 4.03
C LEU A 114 10.48 -6.21 4.45
N ASP A 115 11.76 -6.50 4.21
CA ASP A 115 12.37 -7.77 4.56
C ASP A 115 13.85 -7.60 4.96
N GLU A 116 14.26 -8.27 6.05
CA GLU A 116 15.63 -8.28 6.52
C GLU A 116 16.60 -8.98 5.53
N GLU A 117 16.09 -9.90 4.71
CA GLU A 117 16.88 -10.57 3.68
C GLU A 117 17.44 -9.58 2.67
N PHE A 118 16.66 -8.55 2.29
CA PHE A 118 17.06 -7.51 1.35
C PHE A 118 17.55 -6.23 2.04
N SER A 119 17.99 -6.33 3.31
CA SER A 119 18.49 -5.17 4.04
C SER A 119 19.83 -4.66 3.52
N SER A 120 20.75 -5.56 3.11
CA SER A 120 22.08 -5.17 2.66
C SER A 120 22.11 -4.70 1.20
N THR A 121 22.97 -3.71 0.93
CA THR A 121 23.18 -3.19 -0.44
C THR A 121 23.68 -4.28 -1.39
N GLU A 122 24.54 -5.16 -0.91
CA GLU A 122 25.11 -6.28 -1.69
C GLU A 122 24.02 -7.23 -2.20
N LYS A 123 23.07 -7.61 -1.34
CA LYS A 123 21.96 -8.48 -1.71
C LYS A 123 21.04 -7.83 -2.75
N ILE A 124 20.76 -6.53 -2.62
CA ILE A 124 19.98 -5.78 -3.60
C ILE A 124 20.70 -5.77 -4.96
N LEU A 125 22.01 -5.50 -4.97
CA LEU A 125 22.79 -5.49 -6.21
C LEU A 125 22.86 -6.86 -6.86
N ASN A 126 23.09 -7.93 -6.08
CA ASN A 126 23.13 -9.30 -6.58
C ASN A 126 21.80 -9.76 -7.18
N PHE A 127 20.66 -9.18 -6.72
CA PHE A 127 19.35 -9.50 -7.28
C PHE A 127 19.11 -8.83 -8.65
N PHE A 128 19.53 -7.57 -8.80
CA PHE A 128 19.21 -6.79 -10.02
C PHE A 128 20.30 -6.82 -11.09
N TYR A 129 21.54 -7.16 -10.73
CA TYR A 129 22.68 -7.11 -11.64
C TYR A 129 23.46 -8.42 -11.64
N ASP A 130 24.12 -8.70 -12.76
CA ASP A 130 25.05 -9.81 -12.91
C ASP A 130 26.42 -9.45 -12.30
N VAL A 131 26.63 -9.92 -11.08
CA VAL A 131 27.87 -9.68 -10.33
C VAL A 131 28.92 -10.71 -10.71
N LYS A 132 30.12 -10.26 -11.10
CA LYS A 132 31.23 -11.10 -11.50
C LYS A 132 32.45 -10.88 -10.60
N GLU A 133 33.04 -11.98 -10.12
CA GLU A 133 34.37 -11.92 -9.54
C GLU A 133 35.42 -11.76 -10.63
N ILE A 134 36.16 -10.67 -10.62
CA ILE A 134 37.27 -10.45 -11.54
C ILE A 134 38.59 -10.27 -10.78
N SER A 135 39.70 -10.65 -11.45
CA SER A 135 41.03 -10.33 -10.97
C SER A 135 41.30 -8.84 -11.05
N VAL A 136 41.96 -8.26 -10.05
CA VAL A 136 42.28 -6.83 -9.99
C VAL A 136 43.02 -6.35 -11.23
N ASN A 137 43.83 -7.21 -11.88
CA ASN A 137 44.55 -6.89 -13.14
C ASN A 137 43.59 -6.66 -14.36
N LYS A 138 42.33 -7.07 -14.26
CA LYS A 138 41.29 -6.88 -15.30
C LYS A 138 40.28 -5.82 -14.90
N LEU A 139 40.50 -5.15 -13.79
CA LEU A 139 39.64 -4.09 -13.30
C LEU A 139 39.64 -2.91 -14.28
N LYS A 140 38.52 -2.19 -14.34
CA LYS A 140 38.42 -0.93 -15.09
C LYS A 140 37.77 0.13 -14.22
N PRO A 141 38.11 1.40 -14.39
CA PRO A 141 37.52 2.51 -13.62
C PRO A 141 35.99 2.64 -13.83
N GLU A 142 35.48 2.14 -14.94
CA GLU A 142 34.06 2.22 -15.33
C GLU A 142 33.16 1.23 -14.58
N TYR A 143 33.75 0.22 -13.92
CA TYR A 143 33.01 -0.82 -13.21
C TYR A 143 32.49 -0.31 -11.86
N TYR A 144 31.42 -0.94 -11.38
CA TYR A 144 30.84 -0.65 -10.08
C TYR A 144 31.20 -1.75 -9.09
N SER A 145 31.54 -1.39 -7.86
CA SER A 145 31.83 -2.36 -6.82
C SER A 145 30.53 -3.03 -6.32
N ALA A 146 30.53 -4.36 -6.24
CA ALA A 146 29.43 -5.11 -5.65
C ALA A 146 29.67 -5.47 -4.17
N GLU A 147 30.86 -5.16 -3.64
CA GLU A 147 31.25 -5.38 -2.24
C GLU A 147 31.97 -4.16 -1.67
N HIS A 148 32.07 -4.08 -0.33
CA HIS A 148 32.89 -3.06 0.33
C HIS A 148 34.36 -3.41 0.15
N ILE A 149 35.14 -2.52 -0.42
CA ILE A 149 36.58 -2.72 -0.62
C ILE A 149 37.33 -1.96 0.47
N PHE A 150 38.02 -2.72 1.34
CA PHE A 150 38.85 -2.17 2.41
C PHE A 150 40.32 -2.33 2.09
N ASP A 151 41.13 -1.37 2.50
CA ASP A 151 42.57 -1.51 2.49
C ASP A 151 43.01 -2.53 3.57
N ALA A 152 43.78 -3.52 3.17
CA ALA A 152 44.24 -4.58 4.07
C ALA A 152 45.23 -4.09 5.16
N GLU A 153 45.90 -2.95 4.96
CA GLU A 153 46.91 -2.41 5.91
C GLU A 153 46.30 -1.37 6.82
N THR A 154 45.46 -0.47 6.32
CA THR A 154 44.90 0.64 7.09
C THR A 154 43.49 0.36 7.60
N GLY A 155 42.78 -0.60 7.00
CA GLY A 155 41.36 -0.85 7.29
C GLY A 155 40.39 0.25 6.80
N GLU A 156 40.92 1.22 6.07
CA GLU A 156 40.07 2.27 5.48
C GLU A 156 39.26 1.73 4.30
N GLU A 157 38.03 2.21 4.16
CA GLU A 157 37.15 1.85 3.07
C GLU A 157 37.58 2.59 1.79
N LEU A 158 38.15 1.85 0.82
CA LEU A 158 38.60 2.38 -0.46
C LEU A 158 37.45 2.64 -1.44
N CYS A 159 36.45 1.75 -1.45
CA CYS A 159 35.28 1.89 -2.33
C CYS A 159 34.04 1.33 -1.65
N LYS A 160 32.96 2.11 -1.69
CA LYS A 160 31.66 1.70 -1.17
C LYS A 160 30.92 0.80 -2.16
N VAL A 161 30.10 -0.12 -1.64
CA VAL A 161 29.20 -0.94 -2.45
C VAL A 161 28.31 -0.08 -3.31
N GLY A 162 28.17 -0.42 -4.59
CA GLY A 162 27.37 0.33 -5.56
C GLY A 162 28.02 1.58 -6.09
N SER A 163 29.23 1.94 -5.65
CA SER A 163 29.97 3.07 -6.17
C SER A 163 30.83 2.69 -7.37
N GLN A 164 31.02 3.61 -8.30
CA GLN A 164 31.93 3.41 -9.40
C GLN A 164 33.37 3.39 -8.88
N ILE A 165 34.20 2.49 -9.38
CA ILE A 165 35.58 2.30 -8.92
C ILE A 165 36.43 3.56 -9.19
N GLY A 166 36.24 4.20 -10.33
CA GLY A 166 36.74 5.53 -10.67
C GLY A 166 38.06 5.94 -10.01
N ASP A 167 37.97 6.87 -9.04
CA ASP A 167 39.14 7.45 -8.36
C ASP A 167 39.90 6.46 -7.47
N ALA A 168 39.25 5.39 -6.99
CA ALA A 168 39.85 4.35 -6.16
C ALA A 168 40.66 3.32 -6.98
N TYR A 169 40.62 3.39 -8.30
CA TYR A 169 41.22 2.41 -9.22
C TYR A 169 42.71 2.20 -8.96
N ASP A 170 43.51 3.27 -8.90
CA ASP A 170 44.97 3.21 -8.71
C ASP A 170 45.34 2.66 -7.33
N VAL A 171 44.58 2.99 -6.31
CA VAL A 171 44.78 2.55 -4.92
C VAL A 171 44.45 1.06 -4.81
N ILE A 172 43.37 0.60 -5.44
CA ILE A 172 42.96 -0.79 -5.46
C ILE A 172 44.00 -1.66 -6.22
N LEU A 173 44.56 -1.15 -7.32
CA LEU A 173 45.63 -1.86 -8.04
C LEU A 173 46.92 -2.02 -7.22
N ALA A 174 47.21 -1.05 -6.37
CA ALA A 174 48.37 -1.08 -5.49
C ALA A 174 48.15 -1.97 -4.24
N SER A 175 46.91 -2.32 -3.92
CA SER A 175 46.55 -3.12 -2.76
C SER A 175 46.84 -4.61 -2.96
N PRO A 176 46.99 -5.42 -1.90
CA PRO A 176 47.23 -6.86 -1.99
C PRO A 176 46.00 -7.69 -2.39
N ILE A 177 44.90 -7.05 -2.75
CA ILE A 177 43.64 -7.70 -3.12
C ILE A 177 43.80 -8.39 -4.48
N LYS A 178 43.41 -9.66 -4.55
CA LYS A 178 43.55 -10.47 -5.79
C LYS A 178 42.30 -10.51 -6.65
N LYS A 179 41.12 -10.51 -6.03
CA LYS A 179 39.82 -10.62 -6.69
C LYS A 179 38.84 -9.67 -6.04
N ILE A 180 37.94 -9.15 -6.83
CA ILE A 180 36.89 -8.20 -6.40
C ILE A 180 35.59 -8.56 -7.14
N ALA A 181 34.48 -8.50 -6.43
CA ALA A 181 33.14 -8.62 -6.99
C ALA A 181 32.71 -7.29 -7.62
N VAL A 182 32.43 -7.28 -8.90
CA VAL A 182 32.05 -6.07 -9.66
C VAL A 182 30.88 -6.30 -10.59
N ILE A 183 30.19 -5.20 -10.89
CA ILE A 183 29.21 -5.12 -11.98
C ILE A 183 29.92 -4.48 -13.18
N VAL A 184 30.03 -5.27 -14.24
CA VAL A 184 30.84 -4.89 -15.42
C VAL A 184 30.10 -3.92 -16.33
N ASP A 185 28.83 -4.22 -16.60
CA ASP A 185 27.96 -3.43 -17.48
C ASP A 185 26.54 -3.46 -16.94
N PRO A 186 26.16 -2.44 -16.16
CA PRO A 186 24.78 -2.33 -15.72
C PRO A 186 23.91 -1.91 -16.91
N ALA A 187 23.04 -2.81 -17.38
CA ALA A 187 22.10 -2.52 -18.46
C ALA A 187 21.25 -1.27 -18.19
N ASP A 188 20.91 -1.01 -16.94
CA ASP A 188 20.25 0.21 -16.47
C ASP A 188 20.83 0.59 -15.09
N PRO A 189 21.46 1.78 -14.93
CA PRO A 189 22.06 2.21 -13.66
C PRO A 189 21.04 2.72 -12.63
N LEU A 190 19.74 2.58 -12.87
CA LEU A 190 18.66 3.14 -12.04
C LEU A 190 18.79 2.76 -10.56
N ILE A 191 19.06 1.50 -10.25
CA ILE A 191 19.20 1.01 -8.87
C ILE A 191 20.50 1.55 -8.24
N LEU A 192 21.60 1.54 -8.98
CA LEU A 192 22.89 2.11 -8.53
C LEU A 192 22.75 3.60 -8.18
N ASN A 193 22.10 4.37 -9.05
CA ASN A 193 21.83 5.79 -8.81
C ASN A 193 20.92 5.99 -7.59
N THR A 194 19.98 5.08 -7.37
CA THR A 194 19.07 5.14 -6.23
C THR A 194 19.81 4.88 -4.93
N LEU A 195 20.67 3.87 -4.89
CA LEU A 195 21.51 3.54 -3.75
C LEU A 195 22.51 4.65 -3.43
N ALA A 196 23.10 5.30 -4.43
CA ALA A 196 24.02 6.41 -4.25
C ALA A 196 23.39 7.65 -3.58
N ILE A 197 22.08 7.87 -3.78
CA ILE A 197 21.33 8.98 -3.17
C ILE A 197 20.69 8.57 -1.83
N GLU A 198 20.56 7.28 -1.59
CA GLU A 198 20.02 6.76 -0.34
C GLU A 198 20.93 7.12 0.84
N LYS A 199 20.36 7.84 1.84
CA LYS A 199 21.05 8.18 3.09
C LYS A 199 20.35 7.45 4.23
N LEU A 200 21.06 6.57 4.92
CA LEU A 200 20.55 5.79 6.04
C LEU A 200 21.21 6.17 7.39
N ASP A 201 21.66 7.42 7.49
CA ASP A 201 22.46 7.94 8.62
C ASP A 201 21.58 8.27 9.84
N PHE A 202 21.07 7.26 10.57
CA PHE A 202 20.25 7.55 11.75
C PHE A 202 20.92 7.23 13.10
N LEU A 203 21.57 6.10 13.23
CA LEU A 203 22.19 5.66 14.49
C LEU A 203 23.44 4.83 14.16
N ALA A 204 24.53 5.06 14.90
CA ALA A 204 25.79 4.37 14.69
C ALA A 204 25.70 2.83 14.90
N ASP A 205 24.75 2.38 15.74
CA ASP A 205 24.58 0.96 16.09
C ASP A 205 23.37 0.29 15.42
N ALA A 206 22.62 1.02 14.56
CA ALA A 206 21.44 0.46 13.91
C ALA A 206 21.83 -0.37 12.69
N THR A 207 21.12 -1.50 12.49
CA THR A 207 21.22 -2.27 11.25
C THR A 207 20.63 -1.47 10.09
N GLU A 208 21.01 -1.80 8.84
CA GLU A 208 20.45 -1.13 7.65
C GLU A 208 18.92 -1.27 7.57
N HIS A 209 18.39 -2.40 8.03
CA HIS A 209 16.93 -2.63 8.16
C HIS A 209 16.30 -1.65 9.16
N GLU A 210 16.88 -1.50 10.35
CA GLU A 210 16.36 -0.59 11.36
C GLU A 210 16.49 0.87 10.94
N ALA A 211 17.58 1.25 10.28
CA ALA A 211 17.77 2.58 9.71
C ALA A 211 16.70 2.89 8.64
N ALA A 212 16.35 1.91 7.80
CA ALA A 212 15.28 2.04 6.81
C ALA A 212 13.91 2.23 7.47
N LEU A 213 13.60 1.43 8.50
CA LEU A 213 12.36 1.58 9.28
C LEU A 213 12.24 2.95 9.94
N LEU A 214 13.32 3.45 10.54
CA LEU A 214 13.36 4.78 11.14
C LEU A 214 13.13 5.89 10.12
N LYS A 215 13.73 5.77 8.94
CA LYS A 215 13.54 6.75 7.86
C LYS A 215 12.09 6.81 7.38
N ILE A 216 11.45 5.66 7.23
CA ILE A 216 10.03 5.58 6.88
C ILE A 216 9.17 6.16 8.00
N TYR A 217 9.49 5.85 9.27
CA TYR A 217 8.76 6.39 10.43
C TYR A 217 8.78 7.92 10.47
N VAL A 218 9.95 8.53 10.31
CA VAL A 218 10.10 10.00 10.28
C VAL A 218 9.28 10.62 9.12
N ARG A 219 9.18 9.93 8.00
CA ARG A 219 8.38 10.41 6.85
C ARG A 219 6.87 10.30 7.08
N LEU A 220 6.43 9.23 7.73
CA LEU A 220 5.01 9.00 8.01
C LEU A 220 4.50 9.80 9.23
N ARG A 221 5.41 10.09 10.18
CA ARG A 221 5.10 10.85 11.40
C ARG A 221 6.15 11.93 11.67
N PRO A 222 6.14 13.00 10.87
CA PRO A 222 7.07 14.12 11.07
C PRO A 222 6.83 14.76 12.45
N GLY A 223 7.94 15.09 13.13
CA GLY A 223 7.90 15.71 14.46
C GLY A 223 7.96 14.76 15.66
N ASN A 224 7.81 13.44 15.45
CA ASN A 224 7.99 12.47 16.52
C ASN A 224 9.46 11.99 16.60
N PRO A 225 10.04 11.81 17.80
CA PRO A 225 11.37 11.27 17.92
C PRO A 225 11.41 9.82 17.39
N PRO A 226 12.40 9.49 16.54
CA PRO A 226 12.53 8.17 15.97
C PRO A 226 12.98 7.16 17.06
N GLN A 227 12.21 6.06 17.18
CA GLN A 227 12.52 4.92 18.04
C GLN A 227 12.31 3.65 17.23
N VAL A 228 13.26 2.72 17.28
CA VAL A 228 13.26 1.49 16.48
C VAL A 228 11.99 0.66 16.71
N ASP A 229 11.64 0.41 17.98
CA ASP A 229 10.46 -0.40 18.33
C ASP A 229 9.16 0.21 17.81
N LYS A 230 9.01 1.53 17.95
CA LYS A 230 7.83 2.25 17.43
C LYS A 230 7.80 2.29 15.90
N ALA A 231 8.96 2.35 15.27
CA ALA A 231 9.07 2.31 13.82
C ALA A 231 8.69 0.92 13.29
N ARG A 232 9.20 -0.14 13.91
CA ARG A 232 8.88 -1.54 13.58
C ARG A 232 7.38 -1.81 13.77
N GLN A 233 6.81 -1.38 14.90
CA GLN A 233 5.38 -1.53 15.15
C GLN A 233 4.53 -0.75 14.14
N LEU A 234 4.87 0.51 13.86
CA LEU A 234 4.15 1.32 12.88
C LEU A 234 4.17 0.69 11.48
N PHE A 235 5.32 0.16 11.07
CA PHE A 235 5.49 -0.49 9.77
C PHE A 235 4.67 -1.78 9.69
N ALA A 236 4.77 -2.64 10.71
CA ALA A 236 3.98 -3.86 10.82
C ALA A 236 2.48 -3.58 10.82
N ASP A 237 2.02 -2.63 11.62
CA ASP A 237 0.62 -2.20 11.67
C ASP A 237 0.12 -1.66 10.33
N LYS A 238 1.00 -1.01 9.55
CA LYS A 238 0.59 -0.36 8.30
C LYS A 238 0.59 -1.29 7.10
N PHE A 239 1.46 -2.31 7.07
CA PHE A 239 1.67 -3.15 5.88
C PHE A 239 1.43 -4.65 6.11
N PHE A 240 1.47 -5.12 7.37
CA PHE A 240 1.29 -6.53 7.70
C PHE A 240 0.04 -6.84 8.54
N ASP A 241 -0.69 -5.81 9.01
CA ASP A 241 -1.98 -6.01 9.66
C ASP A 241 -3.09 -6.11 8.61
N ASP A 242 -3.71 -7.28 8.45
CA ASP A 242 -4.79 -7.54 7.49
C ASP A 242 -6.00 -6.61 7.65
N ASN A 243 -6.19 -6.03 8.83
CA ASN A 243 -7.26 -5.04 9.05
C ASN A 243 -6.93 -3.67 8.45
N ARG A 244 -5.66 -3.35 8.27
CA ARG A 244 -5.18 -2.05 7.78
C ARG A 244 -4.66 -2.09 6.36
N TYR A 245 -4.01 -3.18 5.96
CA TYR A 245 -3.49 -3.38 4.61
C TYR A 245 -3.88 -4.75 4.08
N ARG A 246 -4.53 -4.76 2.93
CA ARG A 246 -4.96 -5.99 2.28
C ARG A 246 -4.98 -5.81 0.77
N LEU A 247 -4.22 -6.60 0.05
CA LEU A 247 -4.28 -6.67 -1.41
C LEU A 247 -5.60 -7.25 -1.91
N GLY A 248 -6.21 -8.13 -1.13
CA GLY A 248 -7.39 -8.90 -1.50
C GLY A 248 -7.08 -10.02 -2.50
N LYS A 249 -8.03 -10.93 -2.68
CA LYS A 249 -7.88 -12.05 -3.63
C LYS A 249 -7.68 -11.54 -5.05
N VAL A 250 -8.46 -10.53 -5.47
CA VAL A 250 -8.35 -9.92 -6.80
C VAL A 250 -6.99 -9.28 -7.02
N GLY A 251 -6.47 -8.55 -6.01
CA GLY A 251 -5.14 -7.94 -6.08
C GLY A 251 -4.04 -8.98 -6.21
N ARG A 252 -4.09 -10.02 -5.38
CA ARG A 252 -3.12 -11.13 -5.44
C ARG A 252 -3.16 -11.86 -6.78
N PHE A 253 -4.35 -12.20 -7.26
CA PHE A 253 -4.52 -12.83 -8.57
C PHE A 253 -3.93 -11.99 -9.72
N ARG A 254 -4.19 -10.67 -9.73
CA ARG A 254 -3.65 -9.77 -10.76
C ARG A 254 -2.12 -9.67 -10.71
N ILE A 255 -1.54 -9.59 -9.51
CA ILE A 255 -0.08 -9.57 -9.31
C ILE A 255 0.53 -10.87 -9.80
N ASN A 256 0.00 -12.03 -9.37
CA ASN A 256 0.47 -13.34 -9.80
C ASN A 256 0.43 -13.49 -11.32
N ARG A 257 -0.70 -13.14 -11.93
CA ARG A 257 -0.86 -13.22 -13.38
C ARG A 257 0.09 -12.30 -14.15
N LYS A 258 0.36 -11.10 -13.61
CA LYS A 258 1.19 -10.10 -14.30
C LYS A 258 2.67 -10.44 -14.27
N PHE A 259 3.13 -11.03 -13.16
CA PHE A 259 4.54 -11.34 -12.93
C PHE A 259 4.83 -12.84 -13.03
N ASP A 260 3.84 -13.65 -13.45
CA ASP A 260 3.96 -15.11 -13.54
C ASP A 260 4.42 -15.76 -12.22
N MET A 261 3.78 -15.33 -11.12
CA MET A 261 4.08 -15.80 -9.76
C MET A 261 3.02 -16.80 -9.29
N GLU A 262 3.43 -17.82 -8.54
CA GLU A 262 2.54 -18.83 -7.94
C GLU A 262 2.36 -18.63 -6.43
N VAL A 263 2.05 -17.40 -6.01
CA VAL A 263 1.80 -17.10 -4.59
C VAL A 263 0.35 -17.48 -4.24
N PRO A 264 0.11 -18.22 -3.12
CA PRO A 264 -1.24 -18.55 -2.68
C PRO A 264 -2.13 -17.30 -2.53
N GLU A 265 -3.39 -17.41 -2.95
CA GLU A 265 -4.35 -16.29 -2.90
C GLU A 265 -4.72 -15.87 -1.46
N ASP A 266 -4.45 -16.74 -0.48
CA ASP A 266 -4.67 -16.46 0.95
C ASP A 266 -3.65 -15.47 1.51
N ILE A 267 -2.48 -15.31 0.85
CA ILE A 267 -1.48 -14.32 1.23
C ILE A 267 -1.89 -12.96 0.66
N MET A 268 -2.52 -12.15 1.49
CA MET A 268 -3.13 -10.89 1.08
C MET A 268 -2.32 -9.64 1.44
N HIS A 269 -1.17 -9.79 2.08
CA HIS A 269 -0.23 -8.69 2.34
C HIS A 269 0.83 -8.61 1.24
N LEU A 270 1.49 -7.45 1.16
CA LEU A 270 2.59 -7.23 0.21
C LEU A 270 3.85 -7.95 0.69
N ARG A 271 4.51 -8.68 -0.21
CA ARG A 271 5.79 -9.38 0.04
C ARG A 271 6.95 -8.64 -0.62
N ALA A 272 8.17 -8.91 -0.15
CA ALA A 272 9.38 -8.39 -0.80
C ALA A 272 9.47 -8.82 -2.27
N ASP A 273 9.16 -10.09 -2.57
CA ASP A 273 9.15 -10.63 -3.94
C ASP A 273 8.22 -9.84 -4.88
N ASP A 274 7.03 -9.46 -4.38
CA ASP A 274 6.08 -8.65 -5.16
C ASP A 274 6.70 -7.29 -5.53
N PHE A 275 7.37 -6.65 -4.55
CA PHE A 275 8.00 -5.37 -4.75
C PHE A 275 9.21 -5.44 -5.69
N LEU A 276 10.01 -6.50 -5.56
CA LEU A 276 11.12 -6.80 -6.47
C LEU A 276 10.62 -7.04 -7.90
N ALA A 277 9.54 -7.80 -8.06
CA ALA A 277 8.91 -8.04 -9.36
C ALA A 277 8.41 -6.74 -10.00
N VAL A 278 7.83 -5.83 -9.21
CA VAL A 278 7.40 -4.50 -9.70
C VAL A 278 8.60 -3.69 -10.22
N ILE A 279 9.70 -3.66 -9.46
CA ILE A 279 10.91 -2.93 -9.89
C ILE A 279 11.51 -3.59 -11.14
N GLY A 280 11.62 -4.91 -11.18
CA GLY A 280 12.11 -5.65 -12.34
C GLY A 280 11.28 -5.40 -13.59
N TYR A 281 9.95 -5.36 -13.46
CA TYR A 281 9.06 -5.02 -14.57
C TYR A 281 9.25 -3.56 -15.05
N MET A 282 9.50 -2.62 -14.13
CA MET A 282 9.83 -1.24 -14.50
C MET A 282 11.14 -1.15 -15.28
N LEU A 283 12.16 -1.92 -14.91
CA LEU A 283 13.42 -2.01 -15.66
C LEU A 283 13.19 -2.59 -17.06
N ASN A 284 12.35 -3.61 -17.19
CA ASN A 284 11.96 -4.20 -18.49
C ASN A 284 11.20 -3.18 -19.36
N LEU A 285 10.31 -2.37 -18.78
CA LEU A 285 9.64 -1.28 -19.50
C LEU A 285 10.62 -0.23 -20.01
N ARG A 286 11.63 0.13 -19.22
CA ARG A 286 12.68 1.06 -19.61
C ARG A 286 13.55 0.51 -20.73
N ALA A 287 13.85 -0.78 -20.66
CA ALA A 287 14.58 -1.51 -21.71
C ALA A 287 13.74 -1.72 -22.99
N ARG A 288 12.44 -1.34 -22.97
CA ARG A 288 11.48 -1.59 -24.08
C ARG A 288 11.39 -3.07 -24.45
N SER A 289 11.42 -3.94 -23.45
CA SER A 289 11.23 -5.38 -23.65
C SER A 289 9.84 -5.67 -24.20
N GLU A 290 9.71 -6.60 -25.14
CA GLU A 290 8.43 -7.05 -25.70
C GLU A 290 7.49 -7.66 -24.64
N SER A 291 8.04 -8.14 -23.53
CA SER A 291 7.27 -8.73 -22.42
C SER A 291 6.63 -7.72 -21.48
N ALA A 292 6.98 -6.42 -21.57
CA ALA A 292 6.50 -5.40 -20.65
C ALA A 292 5.65 -4.35 -21.36
N HIS A 293 4.43 -4.16 -20.87
CA HIS A 293 3.45 -3.24 -21.44
C HIS A 293 2.92 -2.27 -20.38
N ILE A 294 2.57 -1.07 -20.83
CA ILE A 294 1.90 -0.05 -20.03
C ILE A 294 0.44 -0.44 -19.89
N ASP A 295 -0.13 -0.18 -18.72
CA ASP A 295 -1.53 -0.43 -18.45
C ASP A 295 -2.38 0.79 -18.82
N ASP A 296 -3.48 0.55 -19.50
CA ASP A 296 -4.56 1.53 -19.65
C ASP A 296 -5.41 1.51 -18.37
N ILE A 297 -5.29 2.57 -17.57
CA ILE A 297 -6.01 2.71 -16.30
C ILE A 297 -7.50 2.92 -16.45
N ASP A 298 -7.98 3.34 -17.65
CA ASP A 298 -9.37 3.59 -17.93
C ASP A 298 -10.06 2.39 -18.58
N HIS A 299 -9.30 1.38 -18.98
CA HIS A 299 -9.85 0.14 -19.50
C HIS A 299 -10.62 -0.62 -18.42
N LEU A 300 -11.84 -1.08 -18.74
CA LEU A 300 -12.70 -1.79 -17.77
C LEU A 300 -12.11 -3.11 -17.22
N GLY A 301 -11.12 -3.68 -17.88
CA GLY A 301 -10.31 -4.80 -17.33
C GLY A 301 -9.44 -4.39 -16.16
N ASN A 302 -9.09 -3.11 -16.03
CA ASN A 302 -8.29 -2.53 -14.94
C ASN A 302 -9.14 -1.75 -13.94
N ARG A 303 -10.41 -1.58 -14.20
CA ARG A 303 -11.39 -0.98 -13.30
C ARG A 303 -12.34 -2.05 -12.80
N ARG A 304 -12.64 -2.00 -11.51
CA ARG A 304 -13.52 -2.94 -10.82
C ARG A 304 -14.76 -2.24 -10.33
N LEU A 305 -15.90 -2.95 -10.41
CA LEU A 305 -17.15 -2.48 -9.85
C LEU A 305 -17.24 -2.93 -8.38
N ARG A 306 -17.54 -2.00 -7.49
CA ARG A 306 -17.93 -2.26 -6.11
C ARG A 306 -19.43 -2.11 -5.99
N THR A 307 -20.08 -3.18 -5.62
CA THR A 307 -21.53 -3.23 -5.41
C THR A 307 -21.89 -2.83 -3.98
N LEU A 308 -23.18 -2.70 -3.73
CA LEU A 308 -23.74 -2.30 -2.44
C LEU A 308 -23.17 -3.11 -1.26
N ASP A 309 -23.05 -4.42 -1.42
CA ASP A 309 -22.56 -5.32 -0.37
C ASP A 309 -21.14 -4.97 0.08
N GLU A 310 -20.21 -4.77 -0.86
CA GLU A 310 -18.84 -4.38 -0.54
C GLU A 310 -18.77 -3.00 0.12
N LEU A 311 -19.54 -2.04 -0.38
CA LEU A 311 -19.58 -0.68 0.16
C LEU A 311 -20.15 -0.67 1.57
N ALA A 312 -21.24 -1.41 1.81
CA ALA A 312 -21.87 -1.53 3.12
C ALA A 312 -20.94 -2.23 4.13
N VAL A 313 -20.28 -3.32 3.73
CA VAL A 313 -19.32 -4.05 4.57
C VAL A 313 -18.17 -3.14 5.01
N GLU A 314 -17.63 -2.31 4.12
CA GLU A 314 -16.55 -1.37 4.48
C GLU A 314 -16.98 -0.35 5.54
N GLU A 315 -18.20 0.21 5.42
CA GLU A 315 -18.70 1.16 6.40
C GLU A 315 -19.07 0.49 7.73
N MET A 316 -19.70 -0.69 7.68
CA MET A 316 -19.99 -1.48 8.88
C MET A 316 -18.71 -1.87 9.62
N ARG A 317 -17.66 -2.25 8.89
CA ARG A 317 -16.34 -2.55 9.48
C ARG A 317 -15.77 -1.37 10.26
N LYS A 318 -15.87 -0.14 9.74
CA LYS A 318 -15.45 1.06 10.48
C LYS A 318 -16.23 1.21 11.79
N GLY A 319 -17.53 0.94 11.75
CA GLY A 319 -18.39 0.89 12.94
C GLY A 319 -17.93 -0.14 13.96
N PHE A 320 -17.64 -1.38 13.53
CA PHE A 320 -17.15 -2.45 14.40
C PHE A 320 -15.75 -2.19 14.95
N LEU A 321 -14.84 -1.62 14.18
CA LEU A 321 -13.51 -1.21 14.68
C LEU A 321 -13.62 -0.14 15.78
N LYS A 322 -14.53 0.83 15.61
CA LYS A 322 -14.82 1.83 16.63
C LYS A 322 -15.44 1.19 17.88
N LEU A 323 -16.36 0.25 17.70
CA LEU A 323 -16.95 -0.53 18.77
C LEU A 323 -15.89 -1.30 19.56
N ARG A 324 -15.04 -2.06 18.88
CA ARG A 324 -13.92 -2.80 19.47
C ARG A 324 -13.04 -1.91 20.34
N ARG A 325 -12.63 -0.76 19.79
CA ARG A 325 -11.81 0.21 20.54
C ARG A 325 -12.52 0.70 21.80
N THR A 326 -13.80 1.06 21.70
CA THR A 326 -14.59 1.55 22.84
C THR A 326 -14.75 0.44 23.90
N VAL A 327 -14.95 -0.81 23.48
CA VAL A 327 -15.02 -1.95 24.41
C VAL A 327 -13.68 -2.14 25.13
N GLN A 328 -12.57 -2.11 24.42
CA GLN A 328 -11.22 -2.21 25.01
C GLN A 328 -10.95 -1.06 26.01
N GLU A 329 -11.30 0.17 25.66
CA GLU A 329 -11.16 1.33 26.56
C GLU A 329 -12.03 1.18 27.82
N ARG A 330 -13.26 0.70 27.68
CA ARG A 330 -14.14 0.47 28.84
C ARG A 330 -13.70 -0.69 29.71
N MET A 331 -13.19 -1.76 29.12
CA MET A 331 -12.64 -2.91 29.87
C MET A 331 -11.38 -2.53 30.64
N SER A 332 -10.58 -1.59 30.16
CA SER A 332 -9.38 -1.14 30.88
C SER A 332 -9.68 -0.21 32.06
N VAL A 333 -10.86 0.44 32.08
CA VAL A 333 -11.25 1.41 33.10
C VAL A 333 -12.17 0.82 34.16
N LYS A 334 -13.08 -0.09 33.77
CA LYS A 334 -14.04 -0.71 34.67
C LYS A 334 -13.46 -1.92 35.38
N ASP A 335 -13.76 -2.07 36.67
CA ASP A 335 -13.42 -3.28 37.41
C ASP A 335 -14.25 -4.45 36.86
N PRO A 336 -13.63 -5.58 36.51
CA PRO A 336 -14.33 -6.77 36.02
C PRO A 336 -15.41 -7.28 36.98
N ASP A 337 -15.24 -7.09 38.28
CA ASP A 337 -16.17 -7.58 39.30
C ASP A 337 -17.44 -6.71 39.44
N GLU A 338 -17.40 -5.47 38.97
CA GLU A 338 -18.54 -4.55 38.95
C GLU A 338 -19.43 -4.71 37.71
N LEU A 339 -18.98 -5.47 36.70
CA LEU A 339 -19.70 -5.67 35.46
C LEU A 339 -20.86 -6.65 35.64
N SER A 340 -22.06 -6.12 35.78
CA SER A 340 -23.29 -6.91 35.87
C SER A 340 -23.94 -7.19 34.51
N LYS A 341 -23.69 -6.35 33.50
CA LYS A 341 -24.26 -6.46 32.15
C LYS A 341 -23.23 -6.24 31.07
N VAL A 342 -23.28 -7.08 30.05
CA VAL A 342 -22.41 -6.93 28.87
C VAL A 342 -22.75 -5.66 28.06
N ALA A 343 -24.03 -5.25 28.09
CA ALA A 343 -24.49 -4.02 27.44
C ALA A 343 -23.78 -2.77 27.92
N ASP A 344 -23.21 -2.71 29.12
CA ASP A 344 -22.45 -1.58 29.65
C ASP A 344 -21.10 -1.40 28.94
N LEU A 345 -20.54 -2.46 28.38
CA LEU A 345 -19.31 -2.44 27.62
C LEU A 345 -19.55 -2.04 26.15
N VAL A 346 -20.70 -2.44 25.59
CA VAL A 346 -20.99 -2.28 24.18
C VAL A 346 -21.67 -0.94 23.90
N ASN A 347 -21.12 -0.17 22.97
CA ASN A 347 -21.75 1.05 22.48
C ASN A 347 -22.38 0.80 21.11
N SER A 348 -23.66 0.47 21.10
CA SER A 348 -24.42 0.18 19.87
C SER A 348 -24.40 1.34 18.86
N LYS A 349 -24.34 2.59 19.34
CA LYS A 349 -24.30 3.80 18.48
C LYS A 349 -23.07 3.86 17.57
N ALA A 350 -22.00 3.13 17.86
CA ALA A 350 -20.82 3.12 17.02
C ALA A 350 -21.09 2.48 15.65
N VAL A 351 -21.88 1.39 15.63
CA VAL A 351 -22.23 0.68 14.41
C VAL A 351 -23.47 1.30 13.74
N SER A 352 -24.53 1.59 14.54
CA SER A 352 -25.75 2.20 13.97
C SER A 352 -25.46 3.53 13.27
N SER A 353 -24.59 4.38 13.85
CA SER A 353 -24.21 5.65 13.21
C SER A 353 -23.47 5.44 11.88
N ALA A 354 -22.69 4.37 11.73
CA ALA A 354 -22.02 4.05 10.49
C ALA A 354 -23.01 3.60 9.40
N ILE A 355 -24.00 2.79 9.79
CA ILE A 355 -25.08 2.36 8.90
C ILE A 355 -25.93 3.56 8.47
N ASP A 356 -26.37 4.37 9.42
CA ASP A 356 -27.17 5.58 9.15
C ASP A 356 -26.44 6.60 8.26
N PHE A 357 -25.13 6.74 8.47
CA PHE A 357 -24.30 7.59 7.62
C PHE A 357 -24.23 7.05 6.19
N PHE A 358 -23.96 5.76 6.04
CA PHE A 358 -23.84 5.14 4.72
C PHE A 358 -25.12 5.26 3.90
N PHE A 359 -26.25 4.85 4.46
CA PHE A 359 -27.52 4.85 3.73
C PHE A 359 -28.15 6.24 3.62
N GLY A 360 -27.90 7.14 4.55
CA GLY A 360 -28.56 8.45 4.59
C GLY A 360 -27.73 9.63 4.06
N ARG A 361 -26.38 9.58 4.22
CA ARG A 361 -25.51 10.75 3.98
C ARG A 361 -24.30 10.48 3.10
N SER A 362 -24.05 9.23 2.69
CA SER A 362 -22.96 8.89 1.77
C SER A 362 -23.15 9.58 0.43
N GLU A 363 -22.06 9.93 -0.24
CA GLU A 363 -22.08 10.48 -1.62
C GLU A 363 -22.71 9.51 -2.62
N LEU A 364 -22.65 8.20 -2.36
CA LEU A 364 -23.22 7.16 -3.20
C LEU A 364 -24.69 6.88 -2.87
N SER A 365 -25.21 7.35 -1.72
CA SER A 365 -26.62 7.32 -1.38
C SER A 365 -27.31 8.55 -1.95
N GLN A 366 -28.15 8.35 -2.95
CA GLN A 366 -28.83 9.43 -3.65
C GLN A 366 -30.35 9.24 -3.60
N VAL A 367 -31.08 10.34 -3.56
CA VAL A 367 -32.55 10.30 -3.69
C VAL A 367 -32.89 9.84 -5.11
N VAL A 368 -33.77 8.88 -5.24
CA VAL A 368 -34.16 8.32 -6.55
C VAL A 368 -34.78 9.40 -7.40
N ASP A 369 -34.35 9.49 -8.65
CA ASP A 369 -35.01 10.38 -9.63
C ASP A 369 -36.35 9.78 -10.07
N GLN A 370 -37.43 10.40 -9.63
CA GLN A 370 -38.80 9.94 -9.82
C GLN A 370 -39.55 10.66 -10.96
N THR A 371 -38.83 11.20 -11.92
CA THR A 371 -39.47 11.91 -13.09
C THR A 371 -40.35 10.98 -13.90
N ASN A 372 -39.85 9.75 -14.16
CA ASN A 372 -40.64 8.68 -14.81
C ASN A 372 -40.02 7.30 -14.43
N PRO A 373 -40.71 6.18 -14.67
CA PRO A 373 -40.20 4.85 -14.36
C PRO A 373 -38.84 4.52 -15.03
N LEU A 374 -38.57 5.02 -16.21
CA LEU A 374 -37.29 4.81 -16.88
C LEU A 374 -36.17 5.57 -16.19
N SER A 375 -36.42 6.80 -15.74
CA SER A 375 -35.42 7.58 -14.98
C SER A 375 -35.05 6.89 -13.67
N MET A 376 -36.02 6.29 -12.98
CA MET A 376 -35.77 5.49 -11.78
C MET A 376 -34.84 4.31 -12.09
N LEU A 377 -35.16 3.52 -13.09
CA LEU A 377 -34.39 2.35 -13.50
C LEU A 377 -32.96 2.73 -13.92
N VAL A 378 -32.81 3.81 -14.67
CA VAL A 378 -31.49 4.33 -15.09
C VAL A 378 -30.67 4.78 -13.86
N HIS A 379 -31.29 5.44 -12.88
CA HIS A 379 -30.62 5.89 -11.67
C HIS A 379 -30.10 4.71 -10.81
N GLU A 380 -30.89 3.67 -10.66
CA GLU A 380 -30.50 2.45 -9.92
C GLU A 380 -29.33 1.71 -10.57
N ARG A 381 -29.19 1.80 -11.89
CA ARG A 381 -28.14 1.16 -12.69
C ARG A 381 -26.94 2.05 -12.97
N ARG A 382 -26.89 3.25 -12.38
CA ARG A 382 -25.78 4.18 -12.57
C ARG A 382 -24.50 3.64 -11.94
N LEU A 383 -23.37 3.90 -12.58
CA LEU A 383 -22.04 3.67 -12.07
C LEU A 383 -21.38 5.03 -11.81
N SER A 384 -20.76 5.19 -10.64
CA SER A 384 -20.06 6.43 -10.28
C SER A 384 -18.61 6.13 -9.94
N ALA A 385 -17.70 6.97 -10.40
CA ALA A 385 -16.29 6.90 -10.00
C ALA A 385 -16.01 7.65 -8.68
N LEU A 386 -16.99 8.43 -8.21
CA LEU A 386 -16.89 9.22 -6.97
C LEU A 386 -17.09 8.36 -5.72
N GLY A 387 -16.93 8.95 -4.56
CA GLY A 387 -17.17 8.32 -3.27
C GLY A 387 -15.91 7.85 -2.54
N PRO A 388 -16.06 7.18 -1.39
CA PRO A 388 -14.94 6.75 -0.57
C PRO A 388 -14.01 5.79 -1.31
N GLY A 389 -12.71 6.12 -1.36
CA GLY A 389 -11.71 5.32 -2.09
C GLY A 389 -11.76 5.48 -3.61
N GLY A 390 -12.67 6.28 -4.14
CA GLY A 390 -12.81 6.59 -5.55
C GLY A 390 -12.05 7.84 -6.00
N LEU A 391 -12.46 8.37 -7.15
CA LEU A 391 -11.90 9.56 -7.75
C LEU A 391 -12.28 10.81 -6.94
N ASN A 392 -11.33 11.68 -6.67
CA ASN A 392 -11.56 13.00 -6.10
C ASN A 392 -10.63 14.03 -6.76
N ARG A 393 -10.85 15.33 -6.50
CA ARG A 393 -10.04 16.39 -7.10
C ARG A 393 -8.56 16.30 -6.74
N LYS A 394 -8.22 15.84 -5.54
CA LYS A 394 -6.81 15.66 -5.13
C LYS A 394 -6.09 14.59 -5.91
N ARG A 395 -6.81 13.55 -6.37
CA ARG A 395 -6.26 12.44 -7.17
C ARG A 395 -6.30 12.73 -8.66
N ALA A 396 -7.38 13.35 -9.14
CA ALA A 396 -7.59 13.63 -10.55
C ALA A 396 -6.90 14.91 -11.03
N GLY A 397 -6.58 15.86 -10.14
CA GLY A 397 -6.13 17.20 -10.52
C GLY A 397 -7.30 18.18 -10.72
N PHE A 398 -6.96 19.45 -11.02
CA PHE A 398 -7.95 20.52 -11.13
C PHE A 398 -8.27 20.93 -12.58
N GLU A 399 -7.45 20.50 -13.54
CA GLU A 399 -7.61 20.85 -14.94
C GLU A 399 -8.46 19.81 -15.69
N VAL A 400 -9.18 20.24 -16.72
CA VAL A 400 -10.00 19.35 -17.55
C VAL A 400 -9.16 18.27 -18.25
N ARG A 401 -7.93 18.60 -18.62
CA ARG A 401 -6.96 17.67 -19.25
C ARG A 401 -6.53 16.51 -18.32
N ASP A 402 -6.70 16.66 -17.00
CA ASP A 402 -6.32 15.64 -16.02
C ASP A 402 -7.35 14.51 -15.92
N VAL A 403 -8.52 14.69 -16.58
CA VAL A 403 -9.61 13.71 -16.57
C VAL A 403 -9.75 13.12 -17.96
N HIS A 404 -9.75 11.78 -18.04
CA HIS A 404 -9.93 11.08 -19.30
C HIS A 404 -11.30 11.38 -19.92
N ILE A 405 -11.37 11.46 -21.25
CA ILE A 405 -12.58 11.83 -21.96
C ILE A 405 -13.75 10.87 -21.72
N SER A 406 -13.48 9.62 -21.38
CA SER A 406 -14.51 8.62 -21.05
C SER A 406 -15.37 8.97 -19.83
N HIS A 407 -14.94 9.95 -19.01
CA HIS A 407 -15.71 10.46 -17.87
C HIS A 407 -16.74 11.53 -18.28
N TYR A 408 -16.70 12.01 -19.51
CA TYR A 408 -17.66 12.96 -20.06
C TYR A 408 -18.65 12.26 -21.00
#